data_c9c63e7d92e8c1f61ee23bbbd8581654
#
_entry.id   c9c63e7d92e8c1f61ee23bbbd8581654
#
_cell.length_a   1.000
_cell.length_b   1.000
_cell.length_c   1.000
_cell.angle_alpha   90.00
_cell.angle_beta   90.00
_cell.angle_gamma   90.00
#
_symmetry.space_group_name_H-M   'P 1'
#
loop_
_entity.id
_entity.type
_entity.pdbx_description
1 polymer ?
#
loop_
_entity_poly.entity_id
_entity_poly.type
_entity_poly.pdbx_seq_one_letter_code
_entity_poly.pdbx_strand_id
1 'polypeptide(L)'
;MSNPATKIEILYPEYGNQGGDNGNALYLEACLPKENFVYTSHATTPYFVENTPSAIIMGGMTEAQQELIISRLMPYKDRLAELADQGVPMLFAGNASELFGEKIVNPDGSEIEALGLFKFTTTRYMPQRFHDVQVGEFDPGNGKEPFVVVGFKMQFTLTEGDNSNCYFLKNKVGFGINKESKLEGFRRKNAIATWLIG
;
A
#
# COMPACT_ATOMS: atom_id res chain seq x y z
N MET A 1 17.41 -26.68 12.63
CA MET A 1 16.09 -26.08 12.39
C MET A 1 16.14 -25.45 11.03
N SER A 2 15.36 -25.95 10.06
CA SER A 2 15.27 -25.33 8.74
C SER A 2 14.71 -23.92 8.91
N ASN A 3 15.45 -22.91 8.45
CA ASN A 3 14.94 -21.54 8.39
C ASN A 3 13.64 -21.61 7.58
N PRO A 4 12.50 -21.09 8.09
CA PRO A 4 11.28 -21.10 7.29
C PRO A 4 11.57 -20.42 5.95
N ALA A 5 11.19 -21.07 4.86
CA ALA A 5 11.49 -20.56 3.52
C ALA A 5 10.88 -19.14 3.40
N THR A 6 11.73 -18.16 3.12
CA THR A 6 11.27 -16.78 2.85
C THR A 6 10.26 -16.82 1.72
N LYS A 7 9.05 -16.30 1.95
CA LYS A 7 8.01 -16.18 0.93
C LYS A 7 7.50 -14.74 0.88
N ILE A 8 7.72 -14.08 -0.25
CA ILE A 8 7.21 -12.74 -0.56
C ILE A 8 6.00 -12.92 -1.44
N GLU A 9 4.85 -12.44 -0.99
CA GLU A 9 3.61 -12.51 -1.76
C GLU A 9 3.39 -11.23 -2.55
N ILE A 10 3.25 -11.37 -3.87
CA ILE A 10 2.86 -10.31 -4.78
C ILE A 10 1.36 -10.49 -5.06
N LEU A 11 0.54 -9.55 -4.55
CA LEU A 11 -0.91 -9.62 -4.71
C LEU A 11 -1.34 -9.00 -6.03
N TYR A 12 -2.05 -9.79 -6.82
CA TYR A 12 -2.78 -9.38 -8.03
C TYR A 12 -1.92 -8.60 -9.04
N PRO A 13 -0.74 -9.11 -9.43
CA PRO A 13 0.18 -8.41 -10.32
C PRO A 13 -0.39 -8.12 -11.70
N GLU A 14 -1.44 -8.86 -12.11
CA GLU A 14 -2.19 -8.61 -13.33
C GLU A 14 -2.98 -7.29 -13.32
N TYR A 15 -3.29 -6.77 -12.13
CA TYR A 15 -3.98 -5.49 -11.92
C TYR A 15 -3.07 -4.44 -11.30
N GLY A 16 -2.28 -4.82 -10.31
CA GLY A 16 -1.44 -3.96 -9.50
C GLY A 16 -0.17 -3.47 -10.21
N ASN A 17 -0.29 -2.90 -11.43
CA ASN A 17 0.84 -2.47 -12.26
C ASN A 17 0.57 -1.18 -13.04
N GLN A 18 -0.38 -0.37 -12.63
CA GLN A 18 -0.75 0.83 -13.39
C GLN A 18 0.37 1.88 -13.44
N GLY A 19 1.18 1.99 -12.39
CA GLY A 19 2.35 2.85 -12.30
C GLY A 19 3.68 2.17 -12.66
N GLY A 20 3.65 0.92 -13.16
CA GLY A 20 4.87 0.12 -13.33
C GLY A 20 5.29 -0.62 -12.05
N ASP A 21 4.36 -0.79 -11.12
CA ASP A 21 4.57 -1.31 -9.75
C ASP A 21 5.17 -2.72 -9.71
N ASN A 22 4.99 -3.52 -10.77
CA ASN A 22 5.67 -4.82 -10.90
C ASN A 22 7.20 -4.67 -10.93
N GLY A 23 7.73 -3.47 -11.18
CA GLY A 23 9.14 -3.14 -11.02
C GLY A 23 9.66 -3.44 -9.62
N ASN A 24 8.84 -3.25 -8.57
CA ASN A 24 9.19 -3.62 -7.20
C ASN A 24 9.47 -5.12 -7.06
N ALA A 25 8.59 -5.95 -7.64
CA ALA A 25 8.77 -7.40 -7.64
C ALA A 25 10.01 -7.81 -8.45
N LEU A 26 10.20 -7.26 -9.65
CA LEU A 26 11.36 -7.53 -10.51
C LEU A 26 12.68 -7.14 -9.84
N TYR A 27 12.72 -6.00 -9.15
CA TYR A 27 13.89 -5.59 -8.38
C TYR A 27 14.25 -6.60 -7.28
N LEU A 28 13.25 -7.04 -6.52
CA LEU A 28 13.46 -8.03 -5.47
C LEU A 28 13.86 -9.40 -6.05
N GLU A 29 13.30 -9.81 -7.20
CA GLU A 29 13.70 -11.03 -7.91
C GLU A 29 15.15 -10.99 -8.43
N ALA A 30 15.68 -9.81 -8.71
CA ALA A 30 17.09 -9.65 -9.05
C ALA A 30 18.01 -9.82 -7.84
N CYS A 31 17.48 -9.66 -6.62
CA CYS A 31 18.22 -9.74 -5.36
C CYS A 31 18.04 -11.07 -4.63
N LEU A 32 16.95 -11.80 -4.88
CA LEU A 32 16.53 -12.97 -4.12
C LEU A 32 16.19 -14.14 -5.06
N PRO A 33 16.31 -15.41 -4.58
CA PRO A 33 15.91 -16.58 -5.36
C PRO A 33 14.43 -16.52 -5.77
N LYS A 34 14.13 -16.93 -7.02
CA LYS A 34 12.76 -16.89 -7.57
C LYS A 34 11.77 -17.73 -6.78
N GLU A 35 12.20 -18.81 -6.18
CA GLU A 35 11.40 -19.68 -5.31
C GLU A 35 10.90 -18.95 -4.04
N ASN A 36 11.43 -17.78 -3.73
CA ASN A 36 10.96 -16.96 -2.61
C ASN A 36 9.68 -16.18 -2.94
N PHE A 37 9.24 -16.16 -4.19
CA PHE A 37 8.08 -15.38 -4.60
C PHE A 37 6.84 -16.25 -4.80
N VAL A 38 5.70 -15.71 -4.35
CA VAL A 38 4.37 -16.26 -4.58
C VAL A 38 3.55 -15.17 -5.27
N TYR A 39 3.05 -15.46 -6.46
CA TYR A 39 2.19 -14.55 -7.22
C TYR A 39 0.74 -14.99 -7.08
N THR A 40 -0.03 -14.18 -6.37
CA THR A 40 -1.45 -14.44 -6.14
C THR A 40 -2.29 -13.74 -7.21
N SER A 41 -2.95 -14.52 -8.06
CA SER A 41 -3.95 -14.02 -9.00
C SER A 41 -5.26 -13.70 -8.31
N HIS A 42 -6.05 -12.76 -8.85
CA HIS A 42 -7.39 -12.43 -8.35
C HIS A 42 -8.37 -13.63 -8.34
N ALA A 43 -8.07 -14.67 -9.10
CA ALA A 43 -8.89 -15.88 -9.18
C ALA A 43 -8.50 -16.94 -8.13
N THR A 44 -7.44 -16.72 -7.36
CA THR A 44 -6.91 -17.68 -6.37
C THR A 44 -7.03 -17.15 -4.95
N THR A 45 -7.08 -18.05 -3.98
CA THR A 45 -6.98 -17.67 -2.56
C THR A 45 -5.58 -17.13 -2.28
N PRO A 46 -5.44 -15.97 -1.62
CA PRO A 46 -4.14 -15.43 -1.26
C PRO A 46 -3.34 -16.39 -0.36
N TYR A 47 -2.03 -16.45 -0.58
CA TYR A 47 -1.11 -17.28 0.18
C TYR A 47 -1.12 -16.94 1.68
N PHE A 48 -1.28 -15.65 2.01
CA PHE A 48 -1.32 -15.17 3.39
C PHE A 48 -2.50 -15.70 4.20
N VAL A 49 -3.55 -16.25 3.57
CA VAL A 49 -4.73 -16.76 4.27
C VAL A 49 -4.37 -17.94 5.16
N GLU A 50 -3.60 -18.87 4.64
CA GLU A 50 -3.20 -20.09 5.35
C GLU A 50 -1.76 -20.05 5.85
N ASN A 51 -0.96 -19.06 5.40
CA ASN A 51 0.45 -18.96 5.70
C ASN A 51 0.81 -17.60 6.27
N THR A 52 2.03 -17.46 6.79
CA THR A 52 2.62 -16.17 7.16
C THR A 52 3.72 -15.82 6.16
N PRO A 53 3.47 -14.93 5.19
CA PRO A 53 4.50 -14.49 4.26
C PRO A 53 5.56 -13.65 4.97
N SER A 54 6.77 -13.62 4.39
CA SER A 54 7.86 -12.74 4.85
C SER A 54 7.64 -11.28 4.45
N ALA A 55 6.86 -11.05 3.40
CA ALA A 55 6.36 -9.73 2.99
C ALA A 55 5.15 -9.87 2.06
N ILE A 56 4.34 -8.80 1.96
CA ILE A 56 3.22 -8.67 1.03
C ILE A 56 3.40 -7.37 0.25
N ILE A 57 3.25 -7.42 -1.09
CA ILE A 57 3.36 -6.26 -1.96
C ILE A 57 2.15 -6.19 -2.90
N MET A 58 1.58 -4.99 -3.06
CA MET A 58 0.52 -4.71 -4.02
C MET A 58 0.71 -3.31 -4.61
N GLY A 59 0.63 -3.19 -5.92
CA GLY A 59 0.73 -1.95 -6.66
C GLY A 59 -0.63 -1.36 -7.07
N GLY A 60 -0.59 -0.18 -7.68
CA GLY A 60 -1.76 0.59 -8.10
C GLY A 60 -2.51 -0.03 -9.29
N MET A 61 -3.82 0.24 -9.37
CA MET A 61 -4.76 -0.35 -10.33
C MET A 61 -5.83 0.66 -10.76
N THR A 62 -6.69 0.30 -11.69
CA THR A 62 -7.85 1.13 -12.04
C THR A 62 -8.92 1.09 -10.95
N GLU A 63 -9.80 2.11 -10.91
CA GLU A 63 -10.87 2.21 -9.91
C GLU A 63 -11.83 1.00 -9.93
N ALA A 64 -12.17 0.52 -11.16
CA ALA A 64 -13.00 -0.68 -11.29
C ALA A 64 -12.29 -1.95 -10.76
N GLN A 65 -10.97 -2.03 -10.90
CA GLN A 65 -10.17 -3.11 -10.33
C GLN A 65 -10.08 -2.98 -8.80
N GLN A 66 -9.97 -1.76 -8.26
CA GLN A 66 -10.01 -1.54 -6.81
C GLN A 66 -11.26 -2.16 -6.18
N GLU A 67 -12.45 -1.90 -6.75
CA GLU A 67 -13.71 -2.43 -6.24
C GLU A 67 -13.76 -3.96 -6.28
N LEU A 68 -13.27 -4.55 -7.38
CA LEU A 68 -13.14 -6.00 -7.49
C LEU A 68 -12.21 -6.55 -6.40
N ILE A 69 -11.03 -5.94 -6.22
CA ILE A 69 -10.03 -6.44 -5.28
C ILE A 69 -10.47 -6.24 -3.83
N ILE A 70 -11.15 -5.13 -3.50
CA ILE A 70 -11.78 -4.95 -2.18
C ILE A 70 -12.71 -6.12 -1.90
N SER A 71 -13.61 -6.46 -2.83
CA SER A 71 -14.55 -7.58 -2.65
C SER A 71 -13.84 -8.93 -2.44
N ARG A 72 -12.69 -9.13 -3.07
CA ARG A 72 -11.87 -10.35 -2.93
C ARG A 72 -11.10 -10.42 -1.63
N LEU A 73 -10.64 -9.27 -1.11
CA LEU A 73 -9.87 -9.21 0.12
C LEU A 73 -10.74 -9.06 1.38
N MET A 74 -11.97 -8.56 1.25
CA MET A 74 -12.87 -8.32 2.38
C MET A 74 -13.05 -9.54 3.31
N PRO A 75 -13.19 -10.79 2.82
CA PRO A 75 -13.27 -11.96 3.69
C PRO A 75 -12.03 -12.20 4.55
N TYR A 76 -10.91 -11.60 4.19
CA TYR A 76 -9.60 -11.82 4.81
C TYR A 76 -9.06 -10.59 5.54
N LYS A 77 -9.89 -9.54 5.72
CA LYS A 77 -9.45 -8.27 6.33
C LYS A 77 -8.87 -8.46 7.74
N ASP A 78 -9.48 -9.33 8.54
CA ASP A 78 -9.01 -9.60 9.91
C ASP A 78 -7.64 -10.32 9.90
N ARG A 79 -7.42 -11.22 8.92
CA ARG A 79 -6.12 -11.88 8.77
C ARG A 79 -5.02 -10.91 8.33
N LEU A 80 -5.32 -9.96 7.45
CA LEU A 80 -4.38 -8.89 7.08
C LEU A 80 -4.05 -7.99 8.28
N ALA A 81 -5.05 -7.66 9.09
CA ALA A 81 -4.83 -6.90 10.33
C ALA A 81 -3.94 -7.67 11.34
N GLU A 82 -4.20 -8.97 11.52
CA GLU A 82 -3.38 -9.84 12.37
C GLU A 82 -1.91 -9.87 11.89
N LEU A 83 -1.67 -10.06 10.60
CA LEU A 83 -0.33 -10.07 10.01
C LEU A 83 0.39 -8.74 10.18
N ALA A 84 -0.32 -7.61 10.00
CA ALA A 84 0.22 -6.28 10.26
C ALA A 84 0.62 -6.14 11.74
N ASP A 85 -0.21 -6.64 12.67
CA ASP A 85 0.08 -6.63 14.11
C ASP A 85 1.22 -7.58 14.51
N GLN A 86 1.43 -8.64 13.76
CA GLN A 86 2.60 -9.50 13.89
C GLN A 86 3.87 -8.83 13.35
N GLY A 87 3.73 -7.71 12.61
CA GLY A 87 4.84 -6.96 12.03
C GLY A 87 5.33 -7.51 10.69
N VAL A 88 4.51 -8.28 10.00
CA VAL A 88 4.81 -8.69 8.61
C VAL A 88 4.96 -7.44 7.75
N PRO A 89 6.07 -7.27 7.02
CA PRO A 89 6.26 -6.17 6.10
C PRO A 89 5.20 -6.19 4.99
N MET A 90 4.53 -5.06 4.78
CA MET A 90 3.56 -4.90 3.71
C MET A 90 3.79 -3.56 3.02
N LEU A 91 3.74 -3.56 1.69
CA LEU A 91 3.81 -2.35 0.88
C LEU A 91 2.60 -2.28 -0.04
N PHE A 92 1.75 -1.28 0.17
CA PHE A 92 0.63 -0.93 -0.67
C PHE A 92 0.93 0.41 -1.33
N ALA A 93 1.27 0.39 -2.63
CA ALA A 93 1.78 1.54 -3.35
C ALA A 93 0.73 2.14 -4.29
N GLY A 94 0.83 3.46 -4.53
CA GLY A 94 -0.11 4.17 -5.38
C GLY A 94 -1.53 4.10 -4.81
N ASN A 95 -2.53 3.99 -5.67
CA ASN A 95 -3.94 3.88 -5.25
C ASN A 95 -4.33 2.50 -4.68
N ALA A 96 -3.41 1.51 -4.66
CA ALA A 96 -3.60 0.31 -3.86
C ALA A 96 -3.72 0.61 -2.37
N SER A 97 -3.06 1.68 -1.88
CA SER A 97 -3.18 2.13 -0.50
C SER A 97 -4.63 2.43 -0.07
N GLU A 98 -5.46 2.91 -1.01
CA GLU A 98 -6.85 3.30 -0.76
C GLU A 98 -7.73 2.13 -0.31
N LEU A 99 -7.41 0.91 -0.78
CA LEU A 99 -8.14 -0.31 -0.41
C LEU A 99 -8.04 -0.62 1.09
N PHE A 100 -7.01 -0.11 1.75
CA PHE A 100 -6.71 -0.42 3.15
C PHE A 100 -7.19 0.65 4.14
N GLY A 101 -7.81 1.74 3.64
CA GLY A 101 -8.55 2.70 4.46
C GLY A 101 -9.90 2.17 4.95
N GLU A 102 -10.70 3.03 5.57
CA GLU A 102 -12.04 2.71 6.05
C GLU A 102 -13.05 2.72 4.89
N LYS A 103 -12.95 3.71 4.01
CA LYS A 103 -13.83 3.86 2.85
C LYS A 103 -13.25 4.74 1.74
N ILE A 104 -13.83 4.58 0.55
CA ILE A 104 -13.58 5.44 -0.61
C ILE A 104 -14.90 6.15 -0.96
N VAL A 105 -14.87 7.46 -1.10
CA VAL A 105 -16.02 8.29 -1.47
C VAL A 105 -15.92 8.67 -2.95
N ASN A 106 -16.93 8.35 -3.73
CA ASN A 106 -17.02 8.66 -5.15
C ASN A 106 -17.46 10.12 -5.39
N PRO A 107 -17.26 10.68 -6.61
CA PRO A 107 -17.69 12.04 -6.94
C PRO A 107 -19.20 12.29 -6.83
N ASP A 108 -20.02 11.26 -6.94
CA ASP A 108 -21.48 11.32 -6.76
C ASP A 108 -21.92 11.19 -5.28
N GLY A 109 -20.97 11.07 -4.37
CA GLY A 109 -21.21 10.90 -2.94
C GLY A 109 -21.49 9.46 -2.50
N SER A 110 -21.49 8.48 -3.41
CA SER A 110 -21.57 7.07 -3.02
C SER A 110 -20.29 6.63 -2.33
N GLU A 111 -20.42 5.68 -1.40
CA GLU A 111 -19.32 5.19 -0.59
C GLU A 111 -19.04 3.71 -0.86
N ILE A 112 -17.78 3.35 -0.90
CA ILE A 112 -17.28 1.98 -1.00
C ILE A 112 -16.60 1.65 0.32
N GLU A 113 -17.11 0.68 1.08
CA GLU A 113 -16.43 0.17 2.27
C GLU A 113 -15.11 -0.46 1.85
N ALA A 114 -14.01 -0.06 2.51
CA ALA A 114 -12.68 -0.60 2.29
C ALA A 114 -12.26 -1.53 3.44
N LEU A 115 -11.01 -1.99 3.46
CA LEU A 115 -10.58 -3.07 4.35
C LEU A 115 -10.34 -2.64 5.81
N GLY A 116 -10.25 -1.34 6.08
CA GLY A 116 -10.17 -0.79 7.44
C GLY A 116 -8.87 -1.11 8.19
N LEU A 117 -7.79 -1.41 7.48
CA LEU A 117 -6.48 -1.66 8.13
C LEU A 117 -5.90 -0.37 8.73
N PHE A 118 -6.15 0.76 8.08
CA PHE A 118 -5.75 2.09 8.50
C PHE A 118 -6.98 3.00 8.66
N LYS A 119 -6.91 3.96 9.58
CA LYS A 119 -7.98 4.91 9.87
C LYS A 119 -7.90 6.13 8.95
N PHE A 120 -8.40 6.00 7.74
CA PHE A 120 -8.53 7.11 6.81
C PHE A 120 -9.69 6.91 5.83
N THR A 121 -10.19 8.00 5.30
CA THR A 121 -11.16 8.04 4.20
C THR A 121 -10.49 8.67 2.98
N THR A 122 -10.71 8.10 1.82
CA THR A 122 -10.21 8.63 0.55
C THR A 122 -11.37 9.16 -0.29
N THR A 123 -11.25 10.38 -0.83
CA THR A 123 -12.24 10.98 -1.72
C THR A 123 -11.71 11.05 -3.13
N ARG A 124 -12.45 10.54 -4.11
CA ARG A 124 -12.17 10.62 -5.55
C ARG A 124 -12.63 11.94 -6.12
N TYR A 125 -11.76 12.61 -6.88
CA TYR A 125 -12.01 13.91 -7.53
C TYR A 125 -12.00 13.83 -9.05
N MET A 126 -12.24 12.67 -9.62
CA MET A 126 -12.18 12.49 -11.08
C MET A 126 -13.04 13.51 -11.84
N PRO A 127 -12.53 14.08 -12.93
CA PRO A 127 -11.27 13.76 -13.61
C PRO A 127 -10.04 14.57 -13.12
N GLN A 128 -10.14 15.29 -12.00
CA GLN A 128 -9.05 16.12 -11.49
C GLN A 128 -7.89 15.24 -11.00
N ARG A 129 -6.70 15.48 -11.57
CA ARG A 129 -5.48 14.77 -11.20
C ARG A 129 -4.61 15.62 -10.28
N PHE A 130 -4.11 14.99 -9.23
CA PHE A 130 -3.10 15.56 -8.33
C PHE A 130 -1.78 14.85 -8.59
N HIS A 131 -0.72 15.62 -8.85
CA HIS A 131 0.62 15.08 -9.08
C HIS A 131 1.65 16.01 -8.45
N ASP A 132 2.73 15.43 -7.96
CA ASP A 132 3.83 16.15 -7.34
C ASP A 132 5.06 15.27 -7.19
N VAL A 133 6.24 15.90 -7.19
CA VAL A 133 7.49 15.25 -6.76
C VAL A 133 7.52 15.26 -5.24
N GLN A 134 7.90 14.14 -4.66
CA GLN A 134 7.99 13.99 -3.21
C GLN A 134 9.43 13.80 -2.79
N VAL A 135 9.87 14.59 -1.81
CA VAL A 135 11.13 14.37 -1.10
C VAL A 135 10.80 14.38 0.39
N GLY A 136 10.91 13.26 1.04
CA GLY A 136 10.55 13.09 2.44
C GLY A 136 11.63 12.35 3.22
N GLU A 137 11.53 12.43 4.52
CA GLU A 137 12.37 11.69 5.45
C GLU A 137 11.58 10.51 6.02
N PHE A 138 12.16 9.32 5.91
CA PHE A 138 11.66 8.10 6.52
C PHE A 138 12.47 7.79 7.77
N ASP A 139 11.79 7.65 8.90
CA ASP A 139 12.37 7.15 10.13
C ASP A 139 12.03 5.65 10.27
N PRO A 140 13.02 4.75 10.07
CA PRO A 140 12.79 3.32 10.25
C PRO A 140 12.51 2.94 11.70
N GLY A 141 12.84 3.79 12.66
CA GLY A 141 12.80 3.48 14.09
C GLY A 141 13.94 2.55 14.53
N ASN A 142 13.82 1.97 15.72
CA ASN A 142 14.77 0.99 16.26
C ASN A 142 16.23 1.50 16.34
N GLY A 143 16.42 2.80 16.51
CA GLY A 143 17.75 3.43 16.61
C GLY A 143 18.53 3.51 15.30
N LYS A 144 17.90 3.23 14.18
CA LYS A 144 18.49 3.47 12.85
C LYS A 144 18.34 4.93 12.44
N GLU A 145 19.35 5.44 11.73
CA GLU A 145 19.29 6.81 11.21
C GLU A 145 18.18 6.96 10.16
N PRO A 146 17.40 8.05 10.22
CA PRO A 146 16.47 8.40 9.16
C PRO A 146 17.18 8.61 7.82
N PHE A 147 16.48 8.31 6.72
CA PHE A 147 17.01 8.52 5.38
C PHE A 147 15.99 9.18 4.44
N VAL A 148 16.52 9.78 3.38
CA VAL A 148 15.69 10.48 2.39
C VAL A 148 15.10 9.49 1.42
N VAL A 149 13.78 9.62 1.20
CA VAL A 149 13.04 8.91 0.14
C VAL A 149 12.57 9.93 -0.87
N VAL A 150 12.76 9.61 -2.14
CA VAL A 150 12.29 10.41 -3.28
C VAL A 150 11.31 9.56 -4.07
N GLY A 151 10.20 10.15 -4.49
CA GLY A 151 9.19 9.49 -5.29
C GLY A 151 8.30 10.49 -6.01
N PHE A 152 7.30 9.98 -6.68
CA PHE A 152 6.32 10.77 -7.42
C PHE A 152 4.91 10.37 -7.01
N LYS A 153 4.00 11.34 -6.99
CA LYS A 153 2.56 11.11 -6.83
C LYS A 153 1.83 11.41 -8.12
N MET A 154 0.90 10.54 -8.47
CA MET A 154 -0.07 10.77 -9.52
C MET A 154 -1.38 10.06 -9.13
N GLN A 155 -2.35 10.83 -8.64
CA GLN A 155 -3.58 10.31 -8.07
C GLN A 155 -4.79 11.17 -8.42
N PHE A 156 -5.99 10.58 -8.39
CA PHE A 156 -7.27 11.28 -8.54
C PHE A 156 -7.97 11.52 -7.21
N THR A 157 -7.28 11.26 -6.12
CA THR A 157 -7.84 11.19 -4.77
C THR A 157 -7.09 12.10 -3.82
N LEU A 158 -7.76 12.52 -2.75
CA LEU A 158 -7.15 13.07 -1.55
C LEU A 158 -7.67 12.30 -0.35
N THR A 159 -6.85 12.23 0.70
CA THR A 159 -7.13 11.39 1.85
C THR A 159 -7.25 12.24 3.12
N GLU A 160 -8.22 11.90 3.93
CA GLU A 160 -8.46 12.50 5.25
C GLU A 160 -8.25 11.44 6.34
N GLY A 161 -7.54 11.83 7.38
CA GLY A 161 -7.22 10.97 8.52
C GLY A 161 -6.07 11.56 9.33
N ASP A 162 -5.97 11.20 10.59
CA ASP A 162 -4.85 11.59 11.44
C ASP A 162 -3.73 10.57 11.33
N ASN A 163 -2.67 10.94 10.60
CA ASN A 163 -1.44 10.15 10.49
C ASN A 163 -0.26 10.74 11.29
N SER A 164 -0.51 11.68 12.19
CA SER A 164 0.55 12.39 12.94
C SER A 164 1.49 11.46 13.72
N ASN A 165 1.00 10.31 14.17
CA ASN A 165 1.75 9.31 14.91
C ASN A 165 2.04 8.02 14.11
N CYS A 166 1.65 7.99 12.83
CA CYS A 166 1.75 6.79 12.00
C CYS A 166 2.01 7.08 10.52
N TYR A 167 2.59 8.23 10.21
CA TYR A 167 2.96 8.56 8.84
C TYR A 167 4.11 7.67 8.32
N PHE A 168 4.17 7.50 7.01
CA PHE A 168 5.30 6.86 6.34
C PHE A 168 6.45 7.82 6.14
N LEU A 169 6.21 9.01 5.56
CA LEU A 169 7.23 10.03 5.32
C LEU A 169 6.81 11.38 5.88
N LYS A 170 7.80 12.16 6.32
CA LYS A 170 7.66 13.60 6.56
C LYS A 170 8.25 14.37 5.38
N ASN A 171 7.38 14.93 4.54
CA ASN A 171 7.79 15.59 3.32
C ASN A 171 8.45 16.96 3.55
N LYS A 172 9.59 17.16 2.90
CA LYS A 172 10.25 18.46 2.71
C LYS A 172 9.77 19.13 1.44
N VAL A 173 9.52 18.31 0.37
CA VAL A 173 8.98 18.74 -0.92
C VAL A 173 7.74 17.91 -1.19
N GLY A 174 6.71 18.51 -1.81
CA GLY A 174 5.44 17.89 -2.11
C GLY A 174 4.43 17.97 -0.97
N PHE A 175 3.22 17.47 -1.23
CA PHE A 175 2.13 17.39 -0.25
C PHE A 175 2.05 15.98 0.37
N GLY A 176 1.46 15.88 1.57
CA GLY A 176 1.25 14.61 2.28
C GLY A 176 0.01 13.85 1.77
N ILE A 177 -0.81 13.32 2.68
CA ILE A 177 -2.05 12.60 2.32
C ILE A 177 -3.09 13.50 1.62
N ASN A 178 -2.97 14.82 1.81
CA ASN A 178 -3.74 15.87 1.13
C ASN A 178 -2.87 17.13 0.98
N LYS A 179 -3.44 18.17 0.35
CA LYS A 179 -2.69 19.41 0.02
C LYS A 179 -2.24 20.21 1.25
N GLU A 180 -2.87 20.02 2.39
CA GLU A 180 -2.60 20.74 3.64
C GLU A 180 -1.57 20.02 4.51
N SER A 181 -1.44 18.70 4.33
CA SER A 181 -0.52 17.86 5.10
C SER A 181 0.86 17.78 4.45
N LYS A 182 1.89 17.67 5.30
CA LYS A 182 3.25 17.27 4.91
C LYS A 182 3.57 15.82 5.31
N LEU A 183 2.61 15.15 5.93
CA LEU A 183 2.76 13.76 6.35
C LEU A 183 2.19 12.85 5.27
N GLU A 184 3.05 12.01 4.69
CA GLU A 184 2.71 11.10 3.61
C GLU A 184 2.48 9.70 4.12
N GLY A 185 1.41 9.07 3.62
CA GLY A 185 1.09 7.68 3.88
C GLY A 185 0.70 7.35 5.31
N PHE A 186 0.48 6.07 5.54
CA PHE A 186 0.15 5.50 6.86
C PHE A 186 1.05 4.30 7.12
N ARG A 187 1.43 4.12 8.39
CA ARG A 187 2.26 3.00 8.83
C ARG A 187 1.65 2.34 10.06
N ARG A 188 1.54 1.00 10.02
CA ARG A 188 1.20 0.17 11.17
C ARG A 188 2.28 -0.88 11.34
N LYS A 189 3.19 -0.68 12.30
CA LYS A 189 4.44 -1.45 12.41
C LYS A 189 5.23 -1.43 11.10
N ASN A 190 5.29 -2.55 10.37
CA ASN A 190 5.98 -2.70 9.11
C ASN A 190 5.03 -2.69 7.88
N ALA A 191 3.72 -2.54 8.11
CA ALA A 191 2.77 -2.34 7.03
C ALA A 191 2.70 -0.84 6.65
N ILE A 192 2.88 -0.54 5.38
CA ILE A 192 2.94 0.81 4.82
C ILE A 192 1.90 0.92 3.70
N ALA A 193 1.07 1.95 3.78
CA ALA A 193 0.21 2.42 2.70
C ALA A 193 0.69 3.80 2.25
N THR A 194 1.08 3.94 0.98
CA THR A 194 1.62 5.18 0.42
C THR A 194 1.11 5.43 -0.99
N TRP A 195 0.86 6.69 -1.33
CA TRP A 195 0.49 7.11 -2.69
C TRP A 195 1.70 7.35 -3.60
N LEU A 196 2.91 7.13 -3.10
CA LEU A 196 4.13 7.23 -3.88
C LEU A 196 4.21 6.09 -4.91
N ILE A 197 4.69 6.44 -6.09
CA ILE A 197 5.08 5.56 -7.17
C ILE A 197 6.49 5.91 -7.65
N GLY A 198 7.21 4.95 -8.24
CA GLY A 198 8.56 5.15 -8.78
C GLY A 198 9.61 4.24 -8.20
#